data_95a289479aaab7a2e284ff5de9b57f46
#
_entry.id   95a289479aaab7a2e284ff5de9b57f46
#
_cell.length_a   1.000
_cell.length_b   1.000
_cell.length_c   1.000
_cell.angle_alpha   90.00
_cell.angle_beta   90.00
_cell.angle_gamma   90.00
#
_symmetry.space_group_name_H-M   'P 1'
#
loop_
_entity.id
_entity.type
_entity.pdbx_description
1 polymer ?
#
loop_
_entity_poly.entity_id
_entity_poly.type
_entity_poly.pdbx_seq_one_letter_code
_entity_poly.pdbx_strand_id
1 'polypeptide(L)'
;IGKVRNQGVEIDLNYQVLKSKDWKLAVGANATFINNKVTRLPDANRKDGIIKDSKKLMEGHSIYEFWLRQWWGVNPDNGDGLYIFDAENNTDANGNIKDAVKKTLVEKDGQVLTNSYSYAKYDFSGSAVPKVYGGFNINLSYKAFDLSTVFSYSLGGKVLDSSYRGLMDVGEFGYAMSPDLHNAWTTPGQITDVPRLDNNSGHATSIGQSYSTRWLTNANYLNLRTVTLAYNLPKSILNVINIKSA
;
A
#
# COMPACT_ATOMS: atom_id res chain seq x y z
N ILE A 1 22.95 13.03 16.50
CA ILE A 1 22.74 12.97 15.04
C ILE A 1 22.43 11.52 14.67
N GLY A 2 21.34 11.31 13.95
CA GLY A 2 20.97 9.99 13.44
C GLY A 2 21.73 9.63 12.15
N LYS A 3 21.72 8.33 11.79
CA LYS A 3 22.29 7.80 10.54
C LYS A 3 21.26 6.92 9.84
N VAL A 4 21.16 7.07 8.52
CA VAL A 4 20.33 6.23 7.63
C VAL A 4 21.24 5.67 6.54
N ARG A 5 21.03 4.41 6.20
CA ARG A 5 21.73 3.74 5.09
C ARG A 5 20.70 3.40 4.00
N ASN A 6 21.03 3.81 2.79
CA ASN A 6 20.36 3.37 1.56
C ASN A 6 21.34 2.50 0.78
N GLN A 7 20.91 1.34 0.37
CA GLN A 7 21.66 0.43 -0.48
C GLN A 7 20.72 -0.31 -1.41
N GLY A 8 21.21 -0.73 -2.57
CA GLY A 8 20.38 -1.41 -3.53
C GLY A 8 21.18 -2.14 -4.59
N VAL A 9 20.49 -2.87 -5.43
CA VAL A 9 21.02 -3.54 -6.61
C VAL A 9 20.14 -3.16 -7.79
N GLU A 10 20.77 -2.81 -8.90
CA GLU A 10 20.14 -2.54 -10.17
C GLU A 10 20.59 -3.58 -11.19
N ILE A 11 19.64 -4.12 -11.92
CA ILE A 11 19.87 -5.10 -12.99
C ILE A 11 19.23 -4.53 -14.25
N ASP A 12 20.00 -4.52 -15.34
CA ASP A 12 19.50 -4.17 -16.67
C ASP A 12 19.88 -5.31 -17.65
N LEU A 13 18.88 -5.80 -18.39
CA LEU A 13 19.01 -6.88 -19.34
C LEU A 13 18.38 -6.48 -20.65
N ASN A 14 19.14 -6.60 -21.74
CA ASN A 14 18.65 -6.41 -23.09
C ASN A 14 19.04 -7.62 -23.95
N TYR A 15 18.07 -8.23 -24.60
CA TYR A 15 18.29 -9.44 -25.36
C TYR A 15 17.56 -9.45 -26.68
N GLN A 16 18.29 -9.80 -27.76
CA GLN A 16 17.74 -10.05 -29.08
C GLN A 16 17.27 -11.50 -29.17
N VAL A 17 15.97 -11.73 -28.96
CA VAL A 17 15.36 -13.07 -28.90
C VAL A 17 15.36 -13.73 -30.29
N LEU A 18 15.01 -12.94 -31.34
CA LEU A 18 14.90 -13.42 -32.70
C LEU A 18 15.42 -12.35 -33.68
N LYS A 19 16.22 -12.80 -34.63
CA LYS A 19 16.67 -11.96 -35.73
C LYS A 19 16.70 -12.80 -37.01
N SER A 20 15.73 -12.60 -37.90
CA SER A 20 15.63 -13.20 -39.19
C SER A 20 15.40 -12.15 -40.27
N LYS A 21 15.20 -12.57 -41.52
CA LYS A 21 14.94 -11.67 -42.65
C LYS A 21 13.65 -10.84 -42.41
N ASP A 22 12.58 -11.49 -41.95
CA ASP A 22 11.26 -10.89 -41.85
C ASP A 22 10.86 -10.56 -40.39
N TRP A 23 11.50 -11.20 -39.40
CA TRP A 23 11.17 -11.05 -37.98
C TRP A 23 12.36 -10.58 -37.15
N LYS A 24 12.11 -9.62 -36.26
CA LYS A 24 13.04 -9.24 -35.19
C LYS A 24 12.26 -9.12 -33.93
N LEU A 25 12.74 -9.74 -32.86
CA LEU A 25 12.16 -9.61 -31.51
C LEU A 25 13.28 -9.29 -30.52
N ALA A 26 13.18 -8.15 -29.88
CA ALA A 26 14.05 -7.75 -28.80
C ALA A 26 13.24 -7.50 -27.54
N VAL A 27 13.79 -7.89 -26.41
CA VAL A 27 13.21 -7.63 -25.09
C VAL A 27 14.24 -6.95 -24.21
N GLY A 28 13.81 -5.98 -23.42
CA GLY A 28 14.61 -5.35 -22.39
C GLY A 28 13.88 -5.40 -21.07
N ALA A 29 14.59 -5.54 -19.96
CA ALA A 29 14.01 -5.48 -18.64
C ALA A 29 15.01 -4.89 -17.66
N ASN A 30 14.54 -4.06 -16.74
CA ASN A 30 15.34 -3.60 -15.60
C ASN A 30 14.61 -3.84 -14.30
N ALA A 31 15.35 -4.03 -13.23
CA ALA A 31 14.85 -4.19 -11.88
C ALA A 31 15.78 -3.48 -10.89
N THR A 32 15.18 -2.67 -10.02
CA THR A 32 15.88 -2.00 -8.92
C THR A 32 15.33 -2.51 -7.60
N PHE A 33 16.22 -3.03 -6.77
CA PHE A 33 15.96 -3.44 -5.39
C PHE A 33 16.57 -2.40 -4.47
N ILE A 34 15.79 -1.86 -3.55
CA ILE A 34 16.27 -0.83 -2.62
C ILE A 34 15.99 -1.23 -1.17
N ASN A 35 16.94 -0.99 -0.31
CA ASN A 35 16.82 -1.18 1.14
C ASN A 35 17.21 0.11 1.85
N ASN A 36 16.27 0.70 2.56
CA ASN A 36 16.43 1.86 3.42
C ASN A 36 16.37 1.42 4.87
N LYS A 37 17.35 1.84 5.69
CA LYS A 37 17.43 1.44 7.09
C LYS A 37 18.01 2.54 7.98
N VAL A 38 17.32 2.84 9.08
CA VAL A 38 17.88 3.63 10.17
C VAL A 38 18.96 2.79 10.86
N THR A 39 20.20 3.25 10.83
CA THR A 39 21.35 2.54 11.44
C THR A 39 21.71 3.10 12.81
N ARG A 40 21.35 4.35 13.09
CA ARG A 40 21.55 4.96 14.41
C ARG A 40 20.52 6.09 14.62
N LEU A 41 19.97 6.14 15.82
CA LEU A 41 19.21 7.27 16.35
C LEU A 41 20.05 8.04 17.40
N PRO A 42 19.67 9.28 17.75
CA PRO A 42 20.18 9.96 18.94
C PRO A 42 19.95 9.10 20.20
N ASP A 43 20.90 9.10 21.13
CA ASP A 43 20.88 8.19 22.27
C ASP A 43 19.57 8.28 23.11
N ALA A 44 19.00 9.48 23.23
CA ALA A 44 17.73 9.70 23.92
C ALA A 44 16.52 9.01 23.24
N ASN A 45 16.63 8.65 21.97
CA ASN A 45 15.52 8.07 21.19
C ASN A 45 15.77 6.62 20.77
N ARG A 46 16.88 6.01 21.15
CA ARG A 46 17.24 4.67 20.67
C ARG A 46 16.30 3.59 21.15
N LYS A 47 15.81 3.70 22.40
CA LYS A 47 14.91 2.71 22.99
C LYS A 47 13.49 2.78 22.40
N ASP A 48 12.93 3.98 22.34
CA ASP A 48 11.50 4.15 22.06
C ASP A 48 11.22 4.56 20.59
N GLY A 49 12.29 4.95 19.85
CA GLY A 49 12.18 5.49 18.51
C GLY A 49 11.63 6.92 18.49
N ILE A 50 11.32 7.41 17.30
CA ILE A 50 10.69 8.72 17.09
C ILE A 50 9.44 8.51 16.27
N ILE A 51 8.27 8.78 16.87
CA ILE A 51 6.99 8.69 16.17
C ILE A 51 6.72 10.04 15.50
N LYS A 52 6.39 9.98 14.21
CA LYS A 52 5.96 11.14 13.42
C LYS A 52 4.82 10.70 12.50
N ASP A 53 3.65 11.27 12.73
CA ASP A 53 2.42 10.96 12.00
C ASP A 53 2.10 9.44 12.02
N SER A 54 2.06 8.83 10.85
CA SER A 54 1.81 7.39 10.66
C SER A 54 3.08 6.53 10.60
N LYS A 55 4.23 7.06 11.02
CA LYS A 55 5.54 6.40 10.92
C LYS A 55 6.29 6.42 12.24
N LYS A 56 7.18 5.44 12.42
CA LYS A 56 8.11 5.39 13.54
C LYS A 56 9.53 5.18 13.04
N LEU A 57 10.41 6.11 13.37
CA LEU A 57 11.84 5.96 13.13
C LEU A 57 12.40 5.09 14.24
N MET A 58 12.94 3.94 13.89
CA MET A 58 13.56 3.00 14.84
C MET A 58 14.77 2.35 14.19
N GLU A 59 15.82 2.10 14.98
CA GLU A 59 17.02 1.42 14.48
C GLU A 59 16.64 0.03 13.96
N GLY A 60 17.14 -0.31 12.78
CA GLY A 60 16.79 -1.56 12.12
C GLY A 60 15.63 -1.46 11.13
N HIS A 61 14.80 -0.44 11.18
CA HIS A 61 13.63 -0.22 10.35
C HIS A 61 13.85 0.85 9.29
N SER A 62 13.01 0.85 8.26
CA SER A 62 13.02 1.90 7.24
C SER A 62 12.39 3.19 7.80
N ILE A 63 12.91 4.35 7.37
CA ILE A 63 12.26 5.65 7.67
C ILE A 63 10.87 5.79 7.01
N TYR A 64 10.56 4.93 6.05
CA TYR A 64 9.30 4.92 5.31
C TYR A 64 8.33 3.85 5.81
N GLU A 65 8.65 3.15 6.90
CA GLU A 65 7.82 2.10 7.46
C GLU A 65 6.67 2.69 8.26
N PHE A 66 5.47 2.17 8.01
CA PHE A 66 4.27 2.61 8.70
C PHE A 66 4.22 2.04 10.12
N TRP A 67 3.79 2.87 11.06
CA TRP A 67 3.54 2.53 12.46
C TRP A 67 2.08 2.82 12.78
N LEU A 68 1.24 1.77 12.74
CA LEU A 68 -0.20 1.90 12.75
C LEU A 68 -0.83 0.99 13.78
N ARG A 69 -2.00 1.40 14.27
CA ARG A 69 -2.86 0.53 15.06
C ARG A 69 -3.36 -0.64 14.21
N GLN A 70 -3.34 -1.83 14.81
CA GLN A 70 -3.65 -3.07 14.14
C GLN A 70 -5.16 -3.28 14.13
N TRP A 71 -5.77 -3.10 12.96
CA TRP A 71 -7.17 -3.39 12.70
C TRP A 71 -7.36 -4.89 12.55
N TRP A 72 -8.37 -5.45 13.26
CA TRP A 72 -8.73 -6.86 13.13
C TRP A 72 -9.90 -7.07 12.14
N GLY A 73 -10.94 -6.24 12.21
CA GLY A 73 -12.13 -6.38 11.37
C GLY A 73 -13.37 -5.82 12.04
N VAL A 74 -14.53 -6.28 11.58
CA VAL A 74 -15.85 -5.93 12.12
C VAL A 74 -16.38 -7.09 12.95
N ASN A 75 -16.90 -6.78 14.14
CA ASN A 75 -17.59 -7.76 14.97
C ASN A 75 -18.94 -8.14 14.34
N PRO A 76 -19.14 -9.38 13.89
CA PRO A 76 -20.39 -9.79 13.26
C PRO A 76 -21.60 -9.78 14.22
N ASP A 77 -21.36 -9.78 15.54
CA ASP A 77 -22.46 -9.82 16.51
C ASP A 77 -23.12 -8.46 16.73
N ASN A 78 -22.35 -7.36 16.62
CA ASN A 78 -22.85 -6.01 16.95
C ASN A 78 -22.37 -4.90 15.98
N GLY A 79 -21.53 -5.23 15.00
CA GLY A 79 -21.02 -4.30 14.00
C GLY A 79 -19.91 -3.36 14.46
N ASP A 80 -19.37 -3.53 15.66
CA ASP A 80 -18.26 -2.72 16.14
C ASP A 80 -16.99 -3.00 15.34
N GLY A 81 -16.21 -1.96 15.06
CA GLY A 81 -14.84 -2.11 14.58
C GLY A 81 -13.93 -2.62 15.69
N LEU A 82 -13.12 -3.65 15.40
CA LEU A 82 -12.23 -4.28 16.34
C LEU A 82 -10.76 -4.10 15.97
N TYR A 83 -9.94 -3.92 16.98
CA TYR A 83 -8.48 -3.81 16.90
C TYR A 83 -7.82 -4.86 17.78
N ILE A 84 -6.58 -5.22 17.46
CA ILE A 84 -5.74 -6.01 18.37
C ILE A 84 -5.50 -5.18 19.64
N PHE A 85 -5.78 -5.78 20.79
CA PHE A 85 -5.59 -5.12 22.09
C PHE A 85 -4.11 -4.98 22.44
N ASP A 86 -3.71 -3.82 22.95
CA ASP A 86 -2.36 -3.56 23.45
C ASP A 86 -2.27 -3.89 24.95
N ALA A 87 -2.05 -5.17 25.24
CA ALA A 87 -1.92 -5.63 26.63
C ALA A 87 -0.68 -5.06 27.32
N GLU A 88 0.43 -4.86 26.59
CA GLU A 88 1.69 -4.38 27.14
C GLU A 88 1.55 -2.99 27.77
N ASN A 89 0.81 -2.09 27.11
CA ASN A 89 0.65 -0.71 27.57
C ASN A 89 -0.62 -0.48 28.40
N ASN A 90 -1.52 -1.46 28.49
CA ASN A 90 -2.80 -1.32 29.21
C ASN A 90 -2.99 -2.29 30.38
N THR A 91 -1.92 -3.03 30.74
CA THR A 91 -1.87 -3.91 31.92
C THR A 91 -0.88 -3.34 32.91
N ASP A 92 -1.22 -3.33 34.19
CA ASP A 92 -0.32 -2.91 35.26
C ASP A 92 0.76 -3.96 35.56
N ALA A 93 1.71 -3.61 36.42
CA ALA A 93 2.81 -4.51 36.81
C ALA A 93 2.35 -5.81 37.48
N ASN A 94 1.10 -5.87 37.99
CA ASN A 94 0.50 -7.04 38.60
C ASN A 94 -0.37 -7.86 37.63
N GLY A 95 -0.39 -7.48 36.34
CA GLY A 95 -1.20 -8.13 35.32
C GLY A 95 -2.68 -7.69 35.30
N ASN A 96 -3.04 -6.63 36.02
CA ASN A 96 -4.43 -6.16 36.08
C ASN A 96 -4.72 -5.15 34.96
N ILE A 97 -5.90 -5.27 34.38
CA ILE A 97 -6.44 -4.33 33.39
C ILE A 97 -7.48 -3.46 34.09
N LYS A 98 -7.46 -2.14 33.89
CA LYS A 98 -8.45 -1.21 34.44
C LYS A 98 -9.86 -1.56 33.95
N ASP A 99 -10.87 -1.42 34.77
CA ASP A 99 -12.27 -1.79 34.47
C ASP A 99 -12.84 -1.03 33.27
N ALA A 100 -12.41 0.22 33.05
CA ALA A 100 -12.79 0.98 31.86
C ALA A 100 -12.27 0.35 30.58
N VAL A 101 -11.06 -0.23 30.60
CA VAL A 101 -10.44 -0.94 29.47
C VAL A 101 -11.12 -2.28 29.25
N LYS A 102 -11.38 -3.05 30.34
CA LYS A 102 -12.06 -4.37 30.28
C LYS A 102 -13.40 -4.30 29.54
N LYS A 103 -14.15 -3.21 29.71
CA LYS A 103 -15.46 -3.00 29.05
C LYS A 103 -15.36 -2.89 27.53
N THR A 104 -14.17 -2.64 26.98
CA THR A 104 -13.92 -2.54 25.54
C THR A 104 -13.37 -3.83 24.93
N LEU A 105 -13.06 -4.82 25.78
CA LEU A 105 -12.42 -6.05 25.34
C LEU A 105 -13.45 -7.04 24.80
N VAL A 106 -13.06 -7.71 23.75
CA VAL A 106 -13.80 -8.79 23.09
C VAL A 106 -12.82 -9.93 22.81
N GLU A 107 -13.18 -11.16 23.16
CA GLU A 107 -12.38 -12.33 22.80
C GLU A 107 -12.99 -13.00 21.56
N LYS A 108 -12.20 -13.13 20.51
CA LYS A 108 -12.59 -13.82 19.26
C LYS A 108 -11.39 -14.56 18.68
N ASP A 109 -11.64 -15.75 18.17
CA ASP A 109 -10.64 -16.61 17.53
C ASP A 109 -9.36 -16.80 18.37
N GLY A 110 -9.51 -16.86 19.71
CA GLY A 110 -8.39 -16.98 20.64
C GLY A 110 -7.53 -15.72 20.79
N GLN A 111 -8.00 -14.58 20.30
CA GLN A 111 -7.33 -13.29 20.43
C GLN A 111 -8.13 -12.33 21.30
N VAL A 112 -7.43 -11.53 22.11
CA VAL A 112 -8.03 -10.43 22.86
C VAL A 112 -8.01 -9.19 21.98
N LEU A 113 -9.19 -8.68 21.70
CA LEU A 113 -9.45 -7.53 20.84
C LEU A 113 -10.06 -6.40 21.65
N THR A 114 -10.09 -5.20 21.09
CA THR A 114 -10.77 -4.04 21.68
C THR A 114 -11.58 -3.28 20.63
N ASN A 115 -12.75 -2.80 21.01
CA ASN A 115 -13.52 -1.87 20.18
C ASN A 115 -13.12 -0.40 20.42
N SER A 116 -12.09 -0.16 21.22
CA SER A 116 -11.56 1.18 21.49
C SER A 116 -10.24 1.40 20.77
N TYR A 117 -10.22 2.37 19.87
CA TYR A 117 -9.01 2.82 19.20
C TYR A 117 -7.87 3.20 20.15
N SER A 118 -8.19 3.76 21.32
CA SER A 118 -7.20 4.20 22.32
C SER A 118 -6.37 3.06 22.90
N TYR A 119 -6.93 1.85 22.95
CA TYR A 119 -6.29 0.66 23.52
C TYR A 119 -5.78 -0.31 22.47
N ALA A 120 -5.82 0.09 21.20
CA ALA A 120 -5.35 -0.70 20.07
C ALA A 120 -3.82 -0.72 20.01
N LYS A 121 -3.28 -1.91 19.76
CA LYS A 121 -1.84 -2.14 19.60
C LYS A 121 -1.31 -1.42 18.37
N TYR A 122 -0.20 -0.72 18.53
CA TYR A 122 0.61 -0.24 17.43
C TYR A 122 1.65 -1.29 17.01
N ASP A 123 1.88 -1.42 15.70
CA ASP A 123 2.96 -2.24 15.18
C ASP A 123 3.47 -1.71 13.82
N PHE A 124 4.69 -2.16 13.43
CA PHE A 124 5.20 -1.92 12.10
C PHE A 124 4.36 -2.67 11.06
N SER A 125 3.91 -1.95 10.05
CA SER A 125 2.88 -2.44 9.14
C SER A 125 3.32 -2.46 7.68
N GLY A 126 4.63 -2.41 7.45
CA GLY A 126 5.24 -2.40 6.13
C GLY A 126 5.65 -1.01 5.66
N SER A 127 6.37 -0.94 4.56
CA SER A 127 7.03 0.27 4.05
C SER A 127 6.33 0.83 2.81
N ALA A 128 6.38 2.17 2.68
CA ALA A 128 5.98 2.84 1.44
C ALA A 128 6.98 2.60 0.30
N VAL A 129 8.22 2.20 0.62
CA VAL A 129 9.23 1.87 -0.40
C VAL A 129 8.97 0.49 -0.96
N PRO A 130 8.84 0.32 -2.28
CA PRO A 130 8.69 -0.97 -2.91
C PRO A 130 9.93 -1.85 -2.69
N LYS A 131 9.73 -3.17 -2.66
CA LYS A 131 10.83 -4.14 -2.59
C LYS A 131 11.57 -4.23 -3.92
N VAL A 132 10.83 -4.09 -5.03
CA VAL A 132 11.37 -4.05 -6.38
C VAL A 132 10.51 -3.17 -7.27
N TYR A 133 11.15 -2.41 -8.13
CA TYR A 133 10.49 -1.65 -9.19
C TYR A 133 11.36 -1.62 -10.44
N GLY A 134 10.75 -1.32 -11.58
CA GLY A 134 11.46 -1.28 -12.84
C GLY A 134 10.52 -1.19 -14.04
N GLY A 135 11.03 -1.63 -15.17
CA GLY A 135 10.27 -1.70 -16.41
C GLY A 135 10.73 -2.83 -17.29
N PHE A 136 9.94 -3.12 -18.30
CA PHE A 136 10.33 -3.96 -19.39
C PHE A 136 9.73 -3.47 -20.70
N ASN A 137 10.40 -3.78 -21.81
CA ASN A 137 9.95 -3.42 -23.13
C ASN A 137 10.01 -4.64 -24.07
N ILE A 138 9.14 -4.64 -25.06
CA ILE A 138 9.09 -5.63 -26.13
C ILE A 138 9.08 -4.85 -27.44
N ASN A 139 10.05 -5.14 -28.31
CA ASN A 139 10.14 -4.57 -29.63
C ASN A 139 10.06 -5.71 -30.66
N LEU A 140 9.00 -5.71 -31.44
CA LEU A 140 8.70 -6.71 -32.44
C LEU A 140 8.61 -6.05 -33.81
N SER A 141 9.46 -6.47 -34.74
CA SER A 141 9.36 -6.07 -36.13
C SER A 141 8.94 -7.27 -36.98
N TYR A 142 8.00 -7.05 -37.86
CA TYR A 142 7.61 -8.00 -38.91
C TYR A 142 7.50 -7.29 -40.25
N LYS A 143 8.43 -7.60 -41.15
CA LYS A 143 8.57 -6.93 -42.46
C LYS A 143 8.61 -5.40 -42.30
N ALA A 144 7.55 -4.73 -42.73
CA ALA A 144 7.43 -3.28 -42.66
C ALA A 144 6.72 -2.75 -41.37
N PHE A 145 6.26 -3.65 -40.51
CA PHE A 145 5.59 -3.28 -39.24
C PHE A 145 6.55 -3.35 -38.07
N ASP A 146 6.50 -2.34 -37.21
CA ASP A 146 7.23 -2.29 -35.96
C ASP A 146 6.23 -2.04 -34.84
N LEU A 147 6.22 -2.93 -33.82
CA LEU A 147 5.47 -2.79 -32.58
C LEU A 147 6.45 -2.62 -31.43
N SER A 148 6.31 -1.54 -30.69
CA SER A 148 7.06 -1.30 -29.46
C SER A 148 6.11 -1.12 -28.29
N THR A 149 6.39 -1.81 -27.19
CA THR A 149 5.63 -1.66 -25.94
C THR A 149 6.58 -1.40 -24.78
N VAL A 150 6.15 -0.54 -23.86
CA VAL A 150 6.90 -0.23 -22.63
C VAL A 150 5.99 -0.40 -21.44
N PHE A 151 6.44 -1.18 -20.47
CA PHE A 151 5.77 -1.41 -19.22
C PHE A 151 6.59 -0.86 -18.05
N SER A 152 5.92 -0.46 -16.98
CA SER A 152 6.54 -0.17 -15.69
C SER A 152 5.82 -0.92 -14.59
N TYR A 153 6.56 -1.35 -13.57
CA TYR A 153 6.01 -2.07 -12.43
C TYR A 153 6.64 -1.62 -11.12
N SER A 154 5.91 -1.85 -10.04
CA SER A 154 6.38 -1.67 -8.66
C SER A 154 5.68 -2.68 -7.78
N LEU A 155 6.44 -3.38 -6.91
CA LEU A 155 5.94 -4.46 -6.08
C LEU A 155 6.44 -4.34 -4.64
N GLY A 156 5.59 -4.67 -3.67
CA GLY A 156 5.94 -4.78 -2.25
C GLY A 156 5.89 -3.48 -1.46
N GLY A 157 5.51 -2.37 -2.09
CA GLY A 157 5.21 -1.11 -1.40
C GLY A 157 3.80 -1.11 -0.78
N LYS A 158 3.61 -0.24 0.21
CA LYS A 158 2.32 0.04 0.84
C LYS A 158 1.96 1.51 0.67
N VAL A 159 0.67 1.81 0.65
CA VAL A 159 0.14 3.16 0.70
C VAL A 159 -0.96 3.26 1.75
N LEU A 160 -0.93 4.33 2.53
CA LEU A 160 -2.00 4.66 3.47
C LEU A 160 -3.02 5.52 2.72
N ASP A 161 -4.18 4.92 2.41
CA ASP A 161 -5.22 5.59 1.62
C ASP A 161 -6.06 6.54 2.49
N SER A 162 -5.53 7.73 2.65
CA SER A 162 -6.19 8.81 3.39
C SER A 162 -7.42 9.36 2.67
N SER A 163 -7.46 9.28 1.34
CA SER A 163 -8.59 9.74 0.54
C SER A 163 -9.79 8.82 0.72
N TYR A 164 -9.57 7.51 0.59
CA TYR A 164 -10.63 6.52 0.83
C TYR A 164 -11.11 6.56 2.28
N ARG A 165 -10.18 6.69 3.25
CA ARG A 165 -10.52 6.90 4.66
C ARG A 165 -11.47 8.09 4.85
N GLY A 166 -11.18 9.22 4.20
CA GLY A 166 -12.04 10.42 4.27
C GLY A 166 -13.42 10.18 3.65
N LEU A 167 -13.51 9.42 2.54
CA LEU A 167 -14.78 9.07 1.90
C LEU A 167 -15.61 8.05 2.71
N MET A 168 -14.99 7.32 3.62
CA MET A 168 -15.65 6.39 4.54
C MET A 168 -16.06 7.05 5.87
N ASP A 169 -15.83 8.35 6.02
CA ASP A 169 -16.28 9.12 7.18
C ASP A 169 -17.75 9.55 6.96
N VAL A 170 -18.59 9.29 7.95
CA VAL A 170 -20.03 9.65 7.94
C VAL A 170 -20.34 10.91 8.77
N GLY A 171 -19.30 11.64 9.17
CA GLY A 171 -19.39 12.65 10.23
C GLY A 171 -20.10 13.94 9.85
N GLU A 172 -20.18 14.36 8.58
CA GLU A 172 -20.68 15.70 8.25
C GLU A 172 -21.61 15.72 7.03
N PHE A 173 -22.72 16.44 7.18
CA PHE A 173 -23.68 16.69 6.10
C PHE A 173 -23.03 17.50 4.96
N GLY A 174 -23.27 17.07 3.72
CA GLY A 174 -22.82 17.76 2.52
C GLY A 174 -21.45 17.33 1.98
N TYR A 175 -20.77 16.41 2.65
CA TYR A 175 -19.53 15.79 2.13
C TYR A 175 -19.82 14.60 1.22
N ALA A 176 -18.97 14.40 0.23
CA ALA A 176 -19.00 13.21 -0.61
C ALA A 176 -18.57 11.99 0.21
N MET A 177 -19.30 10.88 0.07
CA MET A 177 -19.04 9.62 0.74
C MET A 177 -18.86 8.49 -0.26
N SER A 178 -18.14 7.43 0.12
CA SER A 178 -18.00 6.23 -0.69
C SER A 178 -19.31 5.44 -0.75
N PRO A 179 -19.70 4.90 -1.91
CA PRO A 179 -20.77 3.92 -2.02
C PRO A 179 -20.57 2.67 -1.15
N ASP A 180 -19.34 2.34 -0.79
CA ASP A 180 -19.01 1.19 0.05
C ASP A 180 -19.62 1.27 1.45
N LEU A 181 -20.03 2.46 1.89
CA LEU A 181 -20.80 2.64 3.13
C LEU A 181 -22.14 1.91 3.10
N HIS A 182 -22.69 1.57 1.94
CA HIS A 182 -23.88 0.72 1.81
C HIS A 182 -23.65 -0.72 2.31
N ASN A 183 -22.38 -1.16 2.38
CA ASN A 183 -22.03 -2.46 2.92
C ASN A 183 -21.91 -2.48 4.46
N ALA A 184 -22.25 -1.36 5.12
CA ALA A 184 -22.18 -1.27 6.56
C ALA A 184 -22.98 -2.37 7.25
N TRP A 185 -22.46 -2.84 8.38
CA TRP A 185 -23.13 -3.83 9.19
C TRP A 185 -24.49 -3.31 9.69
N THR A 186 -25.53 -4.13 9.55
CA THR A 186 -26.93 -3.80 9.94
C THR A 186 -27.59 -4.85 10.80
N THR A 187 -27.15 -6.11 10.71
CA THR A 187 -27.82 -7.23 11.41
C THR A 187 -26.81 -8.22 11.99
N PRO A 188 -27.08 -8.80 13.18
CA PRO A 188 -26.25 -9.82 13.79
C PRO A 188 -25.97 -11.00 12.86
N GLY A 189 -24.70 -11.41 12.77
CA GLY A 189 -24.21 -12.47 11.90
C GLY A 189 -23.78 -12.00 10.51
N GLN A 190 -23.97 -10.73 10.15
CA GLN A 190 -23.51 -10.18 8.88
C GLN A 190 -21.98 -10.10 8.86
N ILE A 191 -21.38 -10.63 7.80
CA ILE A 191 -19.94 -10.53 7.52
C ILE A 191 -19.73 -9.36 6.57
N THR A 192 -19.00 -8.36 7.02
CA THR A 192 -18.67 -7.17 6.26
C THR A 192 -17.36 -6.56 6.77
N ASP A 193 -16.71 -5.74 5.96
CA ASP A 193 -15.52 -4.95 6.31
C ASP A 193 -15.86 -3.50 6.73
N VAL A 194 -17.15 -3.14 6.65
CA VAL A 194 -17.63 -1.81 7.04
C VAL A 194 -18.42 -1.92 8.35
N PRO A 195 -17.90 -1.34 9.45
CA PRO A 195 -18.61 -1.30 10.72
C PRO A 195 -20.00 -0.67 10.61
N ARG A 196 -20.83 -0.91 11.60
CA ARG A 196 -22.12 -0.23 11.70
C ARG A 196 -21.94 1.29 11.66
N LEU A 197 -22.85 1.95 10.99
CA LEU A 197 -22.92 3.41 10.98
C LEU A 197 -23.54 3.89 12.29
N ASP A 198 -22.89 4.83 12.94
CA ASP A 198 -23.34 5.39 14.21
C ASP A 198 -23.00 6.88 14.26
N ASN A 199 -23.92 7.69 14.74
CA ASN A 199 -23.68 9.11 14.97
C ASN A 199 -23.03 9.39 16.34
N ASN A 200 -22.72 8.36 17.10
CA ASN A 200 -21.97 8.47 18.36
C ASN A 200 -20.50 8.81 18.05
N SER A 201 -20.00 9.90 18.59
CA SER A 201 -18.64 10.40 18.36
C SER A 201 -17.54 9.36 18.67
N GLY A 202 -17.76 8.46 19.62
CA GLY A 202 -16.83 7.35 19.93
C GLY A 202 -16.73 6.34 18.80
N HIS A 203 -17.83 6.03 18.12
CA HIS A 203 -17.88 5.13 16.98
C HIS A 203 -17.36 5.80 15.70
N ALA A 204 -17.74 7.03 15.42
CA ALA A 204 -17.25 7.79 14.26
C ALA A 204 -15.73 7.89 14.28
N THR A 205 -15.11 8.09 15.45
CA THR A 205 -13.65 8.12 15.60
C THR A 205 -13.02 6.76 15.27
N SER A 206 -13.67 5.67 15.63
CA SER A 206 -13.17 4.31 15.33
C SER A 206 -13.30 3.94 13.85
N ILE A 207 -14.29 4.46 13.15
CA ILE A 207 -14.60 4.11 11.76
C ILE A 207 -13.85 4.99 10.76
N GLY A 208 -13.90 6.31 10.91
CA GLY A 208 -13.50 7.26 9.88
C GLY A 208 -12.16 7.93 10.11
N GLN A 209 -11.89 8.40 11.30
CA GLN A 209 -10.79 9.35 11.55
C GLN A 209 -9.48 8.72 11.99
N SER A 210 -9.46 7.44 12.32
CA SER A 210 -8.32 6.80 12.94
C SER A 210 -7.42 6.11 11.94
N TYR A 211 -6.15 6.47 11.91
CA TYR A 211 -5.15 5.79 11.11
C TYR A 211 -4.86 4.40 11.69
N SER A 212 -5.16 3.38 10.91
CA SER A 212 -4.93 1.98 11.25
C SER A 212 -4.56 1.18 10.00
N THR A 213 -4.24 -0.08 10.18
CA THR A 213 -3.98 -0.99 9.06
C THR A 213 -5.21 -1.22 8.17
N ARG A 214 -6.40 -0.83 8.59
CA ARG A 214 -7.61 -0.83 7.76
C ARG A 214 -7.42 -0.05 6.45
N TRP A 215 -6.71 1.08 6.51
CA TRP A 215 -6.51 1.99 5.39
C TRP A 215 -5.18 1.75 4.66
N LEU A 216 -4.43 0.72 5.07
CA LEU A 216 -3.14 0.39 4.50
C LEU A 216 -3.32 -0.65 3.39
N THR A 217 -3.11 -0.22 2.15
CA THR A 217 -3.25 -1.09 0.99
C THR A 217 -1.93 -1.34 0.28
N ASN A 218 -1.92 -2.30 -0.64
CA ASN A 218 -0.77 -2.58 -1.49
C ASN A 218 -0.64 -1.52 -2.58
N ALA A 219 0.58 -1.02 -2.77
CA ALA A 219 0.91 -0.09 -3.84
C ALA A 219 1.48 -0.81 -5.09
N ASN A 220 1.17 -2.10 -5.25
CA ASN A 220 1.63 -2.87 -6.40
C ASN A 220 0.93 -2.41 -7.66
N TYR A 221 1.71 -2.25 -8.73
CA TYR A 221 1.13 -1.98 -10.04
C TYR A 221 1.96 -2.57 -11.18
N LEU A 222 1.28 -2.78 -12.30
CA LEU A 222 1.85 -3.02 -13.63
C LEU A 222 1.14 -2.10 -14.61
N ASN A 223 1.86 -1.16 -15.21
CA ASN A 223 1.32 -0.19 -16.15
C ASN A 223 1.91 -0.40 -17.54
N LEU A 224 1.05 -0.47 -18.54
CA LEU A 224 1.41 -0.30 -19.93
C LEU A 224 1.58 1.21 -20.20
N ARG A 225 2.83 1.65 -20.36
CA ARG A 225 3.19 3.08 -20.54
C ARG A 225 3.01 3.55 -21.96
N THR A 226 3.45 2.72 -22.89
CA THR A 226 3.46 3.09 -24.29
C THR A 226 3.20 1.87 -25.15
N VAL A 227 2.39 2.05 -26.20
CA VAL A 227 2.24 1.15 -27.33
C VAL A 227 2.43 1.97 -28.58
N THR A 228 3.39 1.59 -29.39
CA THR A 228 3.65 2.24 -30.68
C THR A 228 3.58 1.19 -31.77
N LEU A 229 2.73 1.40 -32.77
CA LEU A 229 2.70 0.62 -33.98
C LEU A 229 3.12 1.53 -35.13
N ALA A 230 4.19 1.17 -35.79
CA ALA A 230 4.72 1.88 -36.97
C ALA A 230 4.66 1.00 -38.21
N TYR A 231 4.46 1.63 -39.36
CA TYR A 231 4.52 0.98 -40.66
C TYR A 231 5.47 1.74 -41.57
N ASN A 232 6.54 1.10 -41.97
CA ASN A 232 7.53 1.66 -42.86
C ASN A 232 7.02 1.63 -44.30
N LEU A 233 6.74 2.79 -44.87
CA LEU A 233 6.22 2.90 -46.23
C LEU A 233 7.23 2.38 -47.27
N PRO A 234 6.80 1.57 -48.26
CA PRO A 234 7.66 1.08 -49.29
C PRO A 234 8.13 2.21 -50.22
N LYS A 235 9.35 2.09 -50.76
CA LYS A 235 9.97 3.11 -51.61
C LYS A 235 9.12 3.51 -52.83
N SER A 236 8.27 2.62 -53.32
CA SER A 236 7.34 2.91 -54.42
C SER A 236 6.34 4.03 -54.07
N ILE A 237 5.85 4.05 -52.85
CA ILE A 237 4.95 5.10 -52.38
C ILE A 237 5.73 6.38 -52.04
N LEU A 238 6.88 6.25 -51.38
CA LEU A 238 7.72 7.39 -51.03
C LEU A 238 8.19 8.20 -52.21
N ASN A 239 8.52 7.52 -53.33
CA ASN A 239 8.94 8.20 -54.57
C ASN A 239 7.81 9.03 -55.20
N VAL A 240 6.54 8.60 -55.06
CA VAL A 240 5.38 9.36 -55.58
C VAL A 240 5.16 10.66 -54.82
N ILE A 241 5.41 10.65 -53.50
CA ILE A 241 5.21 11.81 -52.63
C ILE A 241 6.51 12.60 -52.38
N ASN A 242 7.60 12.24 -53.06
CA ASN A 242 8.89 12.92 -52.98
C ASN A 242 9.51 12.97 -51.57
N ILE A 243 9.28 11.92 -50.75
CA ILE A 243 9.82 11.75 -49.40
C ILE A 243 10.89 10.68 -49.38
N LYS A 244 12.02 10.90 -48.68
CA LYS A 244 13.14 9.94 -48.65
C LYS A 244 12.90 8.72 -47.74
N SER A 245 12.15 8.92 -46.65
CA SER A 245 11.76 7.87 -45.69
C SER A 245 10.53 8.30 -44.87
N ALA A 246 9.63 7.39 -44.61
CA ALA A 246 8.48 7.58 -43.70
C ALA A 246 8.07 6.24 -43.08
#